data_46f58bb0ceda15443c30909063b1b6ef
#
_entry.id   46f58bb0ceda15443c30909063b1b6ef
#
_cell.length_a   1.000
_cell.length_b   1.000
_cell.length_c   1.000
_cell.angle_alpha   90.00
_cell.angle_beta   90.00
_cell.angle_gamma   90.00
#
_symmetry.space_group_name_H-M   'P 1'
#
loop_
_entity.id
_entity.type
_entity.pdbx_description
1 polymer ?
#
loop_
_entity_poly.entity_id
_entity_poly.type
_entity_poly.pdbx_seq_one_letter_code
_entity_poly.pdbx_strand_id
1 'polypeptide(L)'
;MPNMSLQKHPMPEQQPDIRATNFKEVALGYTREIAMEEADRCLHCKNAPCVKGCPVNVPIPDFIAHIKKGEFQEAYETIRLQNGLPAICGRVCPQETQCESKCVRGIKGEPVGIGRLERFAADYAMTEGTVSAETAAPTGKKAAVVGSGPAGLTCAADLARAGWDVTVYEALHTPGGVLMYGIPEFRLPKALVQKEIDNIRKLGVKIVTNAVVGRAMTVEELLEEGNDAVFVGSGAGLPNFQKIPGESLCGVYSANEFLTRINLMRAYTFPEHDTPVKVGQRVAVIGGGNVAMDAARCARRLGADVSIVYRRSEAEMPARKEEVHHAKEEGIHFRMLTNPKAILGDENGFVRAMTCVEMELGEPDERGRRRPVPKPGSEFELPVETVVVAIGNSPNPLIKKTTPDLPTETWGGITTDEHGRTGKKHVYAGGDAVTGAATVILAMGAGKKAAQAILEDTAKEE
;
A
#
# COMPACT_ATOMS: atom_id res chain seq x y z
N MET A 1 5.19 -0.63 -37.62
CA MET A 1 3.81 -0.30 -37.18
C MET A 1 3.67 -0.84 -35.75
N PRO A 2 2.94 -0.19 -34.83
CA PRO A 2 2.76 -0.71 -33.49
C PRO A 2 2.10 -2.10 -33.50
N ASN A 3 2.42 -2.93 -32.52
CA ASN A 3 1.76 -4.21 -32.32
C ASN A 3 0.27 -3.97 -31.96
N MET A 4 -0.61 -4.42 -32.83
CA MET A 4 -2.06 -4.21 -32.71
C MET A 4 -2.80 -5.34 -31.98
N SER A 5 -2.09 -6.27 -31.32
CA SER A 5 -2.70 -7.30 -30.49
C SER A 5 -3.73 -6.70 -29.52
N LEU A 6 -4.93 -7.25 -29.46
CA LEU A 6 -5.99 -6.81 -28.55
C LEU A 6 -5.73 -7.20 -27.09
N GLN A 7 -4.92 -8.20 -26.87
CA GLN A 7 -4.55 -8.69 -25.52
C GLN A 7 -3.16 -8.21 -25.14
N LYS A 8 -2.97 -7.88 -23.87
CA LYS A 8 -1.65 -7.62 -23.29
C LYS A 8 -0.94 -8.94 -22.97
N HIS A 9 0.38 -8.90 -22.95
CA HIS A 9 1.14 -10.07 -22.53
C HIS A 9 0.76 -10.48 -21.11
N PRO A 10 0.47 -11.79 -20.86
CA PRO A 10 0.21 -12.26 -19.49
C PRO A 10 1.45 -12.05 -18.63
N MET A 11 1.23 -11.81 -17.31
CA MET A 11 2.32 -11.83 -16.37
C MET A 11 2.74 -13.30 -16.14
N PRO A 12 4.03 -13.66 -16.30
CA PRO A 12 4.51 -14.95 -15.85
C PRO A 12 4.35 -15.09 -14.33
N GLU A 13 3.78 -16.21 -13.88
CA GLU A 13 3.43 -16.43 -12.46
C GLU A 13 3.73 -17.85 -12.01
N GLN A 14 3.92 -18.04 -10.70
CA GLN A 14 3.94 -19.35 -10.09
C GLN A 14 2.58 -20.04 -10.25
N GLN A 15 2.59 -21.36 -10.47
CA GLN A 15 1.35 -22.15 -10.53
C GLN A 15 0.57 -22.05 -9.22
N PRO A 16 -0.78 -22.01 -9.25
CA PRO A 16 -1.63 -21.76 -8.08
C PRO A 16 -1.40 -22.71 -6.91
N ASP A 17 -1.26 -24.01 -7.16
CA ASP A 17 -1.01 -25.05 -6.17
C ASP A 17 0.36 -24.88 -5.50
N ILE A 18 1.37 -24.46 -6.26
CA ILE A 18 2.73 -24.21 -5.76
C ILE A 18 2.76 -22.93 -4.95
N ARG A 19 2.22 -21.82 -5.50
CA ARG A 19 2.27 -20.51 -4.82
C ARG A 19 1.45 -20.47 -3.53
N ALA A 20 0.40 -21.30 -3.42
CA ALA A 20 -0.40 -21.42 -2.21
C ALA A 20 0.34 -22.02 -1.01
N THR A 21 1.54 -22.58 -1.20
CA THR A 21 2.33 -23.27 -0.17
C THR A 21 3.64 -22.57 0.19
N ASN A 22 3.93 -21.42 -0.41
CA ASN A 22 5.18 -20.71 -0.16
C ASN A 22 4.99 -19.17 -0.15
N PHE A 23 5.99 -18.46 0.37
CA PHE A 23 5.99 -16.97 0.45
C PHE A 23 6.86 -16.30 -0.63
N LYS A 24 7.33 -17.03 -1.63
CA LYS A 24 8.09 -16.44 -2.76
C LYS A 24 7.19 -15.57 -3.61
N GLU A 25 7.77 -14.58 -4.29
CA GLU A 25 7.02 -13.67 -5.17
C GLU A 25 6.19 -14.44 -6.21
N VAL A 26 4.90 -14.13 -6.31
CA VAL A 26 3.95 -14.82 -7.20
C VAL A 26 4.19 -14.46 -8.65
N ALA A 27 4.19 -13.18 -8.96
CA ALA A 27 4.46 -12.67 -10.30
C ALA A 27 5.98 -12.67 -10.56
N LEU A 28 6.42 -13.26 -11.68
CA LEU A 28 7.84 -13.47 -11.98
C LEU A 28 8.46 -12.31 -12.79
N GLY A 29 7.64 -11.38 -13.28
CA GLY A 29 8.10 -10.27 -14.11
C GLY A 29 8.20 -10.62 -15.59
N TYR A 30 8.38 -9.60 -16.44
CA TYR A 30 8.60 -9.76 -17.87
C TYR A 30 10.07 -10.04 -18.18
N THR A 31 10.31 -10.86 -19.21
CA THR A 31 11.61 -10.93 -19.86
C THR A 31 11.82 -9.69 -20.75
N ARG A 32 13.04 -9.49 -21.24
CA ARG A 32 13.35 -8.38 -22.17
C ARG A 32 12.49 -8.43 -23.42
N GLU A 33 12.32 -9.61 -24.00
CA GLU A 33 11.53 -9.85 -25.21
C GLU A 33 10.06 -9.51 -24.96
N ILE A 34 9.46 -10.04 -23.92
CA ILE A 34 8.06 -9.77 -23.55
C ILE A 34 7.86 -8.26 -23.29
N ALA A 35 8.80 -7.62 -22.57
CA ALA A 35 8.71 -6.19 -22.28
C ALA A 35 8.75 -5.34 -23.54
N MET A 36 9.64 -5.65 -24.48
CA MET A 36 9.74 -4.93 -25.77
C MET A 36 8.49 -5.14 -26.64
N GLU A 37 7.97 -6.37 -26.71
CA GLU A 37 6.75 -6.67 -27.45
C GLU A 37 5.51 -5.99 -26.84
N GLU A 38 5.38 -5.96 -25.51
CA GLU A 38 4.30 -5.24 -24.82
C GLU A 38 4.44 -3.72 -25.00
N ALA A 39 5.66 -3.19 -24.95
CA ALA A 39 5.95 -1.78 -25.18
C ALA A 39 5.56 -1.36 -26.61
N ASP A 40 5.71 -2.23 -27.62
CA ASP A 40 5.29 -1.98 -29.01
C ASP A 40 3.77 -1.83 -29.18
N ARG A 41 2.96 -2.25 -28.22
CA ARG A 41 1.50 -2.01 -28.20
C ARG A 41 1.14 -0.57 -27.88
N CYS A 42 2.05 0.23 -27.35
CA CYS A 42 1.79 1.63 -27.01
C CYS A 42 1.64 2.48 -28.29
N LEU A 43 0.55 3.27 -28.35
CA LEU A 43 0.24 4.14 -29.49
C LEU A 43 0.92 5.52 -29.42
N HIS A 44 1.66 5.82 -28.36
CA HIS A 44 2.27 7.14 -28.11
C HIS A 44 1.28 8.29 -28.32
N CYS A 45 0.11 8.22 -27.63
CA CYS A 45 -0.99 9.16 -27.80
C CYS A 45 -0.55 10.60 -27.47
N LYS A 46 -0.82 11.56 -28.36
CA LYS A 46 -0.47 12.98 -28.18
C LYS A 46 -0.96 13.57 -26.84
N ASN A 47 -2.15 13.19 -26.40
CA ASN A 47 -2.74 13.71 -25.15
C ASN A 47 -2.41 12.84 -23.93
N ALA A 48 -1.73 11.71 -24.11
CA ALA A 48 -1.27 10.78 -23.08
C ALA A 48 -2.22 10.64 -21.85
N PRO A 49 -3.48 10.16 -22.04
CA PRO A 49 -4.46 10.12 -20.95
C PRO A 49 -4.04 9.22 -19.78
N CYS A 50 -3.16 8.24 -20.05
CA CYS A 50 -2.56 7.39 -19.02
C CYS A 50 -1.70 8.18 -18.01
N VAL A 51 -1.00 9.23 -18.44
CA VAL A 51 -0.24 10.12 -17.55
C VAL A 51 -1.16 10.80 -16.54
N LYS A 52 -2.30 11.35 -17.01
CA LYS A 52 -3.32 11.95 -16.13
C LYS A 52 -3.99 10.93 -15.20
N GLY A 53 -3.94 9.66 -15.53
CA GLY A 53 -4.41 8.56 -14.68
C GLY A 53 -3.41 8.15 -13.60
N CYS A 54 -2.17 8.63 -13.66
CA CYS A 54 -1.15 8.36 -12.66
C CYS A 54 -1.13 9.47 -11.60
N PRO A 55 -1.29 9.16 -10.31
CA PRO A 55 -1.31 10.16 -9.23
C PRO A 55 -0.05 11.02 -9.10
N VAL A 56 1.08 10.55 -9.63
CA VAL A 56 2.36 11.29 -9.64
C VAL A 56 2.78 11.72 -11.06
N ASN A 57 1.93 11.53 -12.07
CA ASN A 57 2.16 11.95 -13.46
C ASN A 57 3.46 11.38 -14.09
N VAL A 58 3.74 10.11 -13.92
CA VAL A 58 4.85 9.42 -14.62
C VAL A 58 4.70 9.63 -16.13
N PRO A 59 5.78 10.02 -16.87
CA PRO A 59 5.76 10.21 -18.31
C PRO A 59 5.70 8.85 -19.04
N ILE A 60 4.51 8.23 -18.99
CA ILE A 60 4.28 6.84 -19.40
C ILE A 60 4.64 6.56 -20.85
N PRO A 61 4.23 7.37 -21.87
CA PRO A 61 4.62 7.09 -23.24
C PRO A 61 6.14 7.14 -23.45
N ASP A 62 6.85 8.00 -22.70
CA ASP A 62 8.28 8.22 -22.89
C ASP A 62 9.09 7.03 -22.38
N PHE A 63 8.83 6.57 -21.16
CA PHE A 63 9.53 5.39 -20.65
C PHE A 63 9.21 4.12 -21.46
N ILE A 64 7.97 3.98 -21.96
CA ILE A 64 7.60 2.87 -22.83
C ILE A 64 8.35 2.95 -24.19
N ALA A 65 8.57 4.15 -24.72
CA ALA A 65 9.35 4.35 -25.92
C ALA A 65 10.80 3.87 -25.74
N HIS A 66 11.41 4.12 -24.59
CA HIS A 66 12.73 3.63 -24.24
C HIS A 66 12.76 2.10 -24.14
N ILE A 67 11.79 1.48 -23.47
CA ILE A 67 11.71 0.00 -23.39
C ILE A 67 11.61 -0.61 -24.78
N LYS A 68 10.76 -0.05 -25.66
CA LYS A 68 10.61 -0.53 -27.04
C LYS A 68 11.93 -0.54 -27.83
N LYS A 69 12.84 0.39 -27.54
CA LYS A 69 14.16 0.49 -28.20
C LYS A 69 15.24 -0.36 -27.53
N GLY A 70 14.96 -0.98 -26.38
CA GLY A 70 15.95 -1.67 -25.56
C GLY A 70 16.78 -0.74 -24.66
N GLU A 71 16.39 0.54 -24.53
CA GLU A 71 17.01 1.58 -23.70
C GLU A 71 16.43 1.47 -22.27
N PHE A 72 16.74 0.38 -21.54
CA PHE A 72 16.06 0.05 -20.27
C PHE A 72 16.49 0.94 -19.12
N GLN A 73 17.73 1.42 -19.12
CA GLN A 73 18.24 2.37 -18.12
C GLN A 73 17.53 3.73 -18.27
N GLU A 74 17.42 4.23 -19.48
CA GLU A 74 16.74 5.49 -19.80
C GLU A 74 15.24 5.41 -19.47
N ALA A 75 14.61 4.24 -19.66
CA ALA A 75 13.25 4.00 -19.23
C ALA A 75 13.10 4.18 -17.72
N TYR A 76 14.00 3.58 -16.94
CA TYR A 76 14.01 3.71 -15.48
C TYR A 76 14.23 5.16 -15.03
N GLU A 77 15.19 5.86 -15.61
CA GLU A 77 15.48 7.25 -15.29
C GLU A 77 14.28 8.16 -15.60
N THR A 78 13.60 7.91 -16.73
CA THR A 78 12.37 8.61 -17.10
C THR A 78 11.26 8.40 -16.04
N ILE A 79 11.06 7.19 -15.56
CA ILE A 79 10.11 6.91 -14.47
C ILE A 79 10.51 7.68 -13.20
N ARG A 80 11.79 7.67 -12.87
CA ARG A 80 12.37 8.28 -11.66
C ARG A 80 12.19 9.80 -11.58
N LEU A 81 11.94 10.48 -12.68
CA LEU A 81 11.59 11.92 -12.67
C LEU A 81 10.36 12.22 -11.81
N GLN A 82 9.43 11.27 -11.70
CA GLN A 82 8.18 11.45 -10.98
C GLN A 82 7.94 10.41 -9.89
N ASN A 83 8.41 9.20 -10.04
CA ASN A 83 8.20 8.09 -9.12
C ASN A 83 9.50 7.68 -8.44
N GLY A 84 9.61 7.93 -7.14
CA GLY A 84 10.79 7.59 -6.33
C GLY A 84 10.86 6.11 -5.93
N LEU A 85 9.78 5.33 -6.10
CA LEU A 85 9.67 3.92 -5.68
C LEU A 85 9.09 3.03 -6.82
N PRO A 86 9.70 3.04 -8.01
CA PRO A 86 9.10 2.40 -9.18
C PRO A 86 9.00 0.88 -9.09
N ALA A 87 9.94 0.21 -8.44
CA ALA A 87 9.88 -1.24 -8.25
C ALA A 87 8.71 -1.67 -7.35
N ILE A 88 8.34 -0.81 -6.41
CA ILE A 88 7.18 -1.02 -5.54
C ILE A 88 5.89 -0.72 -6.32
N CYS A 89 5.81 0.43 -6.99
CA CYS A 89 4.61 0.85 -7.74
C CYS A 89 4.25 -0.12 -8.85
N GLY A 90 5.22 -0.61 -9.61
CA GLY A 90 5.00 -1.61 -10.65
C GLY A 90 4.37 -2.92 -10.16
N ARG A 91 4.53 -3.23 -8.84
CA ARG A 91 3.96 -4.42 -8.20
C ARG A 91 2.60 -4.19 -7.55
N VAL A 92 2.42 -3.04 -6.87
CA VAL A 92 1.28 -2.88 -5.94
C VAL A 92 0.25 -1.81 -6.35
N CYS A 93 0.54 -0.96 -7.33
CA CYS A 93 -0.45 -0.01 -7.83
C CYS A 93 -1.69 -0.72 -8.40
N PRO A 94 -2.90 -0.21 -8.15
CA PRO A 94 -4.11 -0.69 -8.80
C PRO A 94 -4.22 -0.07 -10.22
N GLN A 95 -3.33 -0.46 -11.13
CA GLN A 95 -3.22 0.11 -12.46
C GLN A 95 -4.52 0.06 -13.25
N GLU A 96 -5.31 -1.00 -13.03
CA GLU A 96 -6.62 -1.23 -13.65
C GLU A 96 -7.66 -0.14 -13.34
N THR A 97 -7.46 0.64 -12.27
CA THR A 97 -8.30 1.78 -11.90
C THR A 97 -7.60 3.14 -12.07
N GLN A 98 -6.33 3.14 -12.41
CA GLN A 98 -5.47 4.32 -12.56
C GLN A 98 -4.99 4.50 -14.01
N CYS A 99 -3.69 4.37 -14.26
CA CYS A 99 -3.09 4.62 -15.58
C CYS A 99 -3.63 3.70 -16.68
N GLU A 100 -3.79 2.41 -16.42
CA GLU A 100 -4.31 1.46 -17.42
C GLU A 100 -5.78 1.70 -17.74
N SER A 101 -6.61 2.16 -16.77
CA SER A 101 -8.01 2.51 -17.02
C SER A 101 -8.18 3.66 -18.02
N LYS A 102 -7.15 4.49 -18.20
CA LYS A 102 -7.13 5.62 -19.15
C LYS A 102 -6.44 5.29 -20.47
N CYS A 103 -5.88 4.10 -20.61
CA CYS A 103 -5.18 3.70 -21.81
C CYS A 103 -6.14 3.56 -23.02
N VAL A 104 -5.85 4.24 -24.11
CA VAL A 104 -6.68 4.21 -25.35
C VAL A 104 -6.83 2.79 -25.91
N ARG A 105 -5.83 1.92 -25.71
CA ARG A 105 -5.91 0.51 -26.11
C ARG A 105 -7.05 -0.23 -25.42
N GLY A 106 -7.39 0.16 -24.19
CA GLY A 106 -8.48 -0.41 -23.40
C GLY A 106 -9.88 -0.18 -23.98
N ILE A 107 -10.04 0.69 -25.00
CA ILE A 107 -11.34 0.95 -25.67
C ILE A 107 -11.78 -0.25 -26.55
N LYS A 108 -10.84 -0.91 -27.22
CA LYS A 108 -11.13 -2.02 -28.16
C LYS A 108 -10.54 -3.36 -27.74
N GLY A 109 -9.77 -3.39 -26.66
CA GLY A 109 -9.10 -4.59 -26.15
C GLY A 109 -8.61 -4.35 -24.74
N GLU A 110 -7.48 -4.97 -24.38
CA GLU A 110 -6.83 -4.70 -23.11
C GLU A 110 -5.87 -3.51 -23.19
N PRO A 111 -5.77 -2.71 -22.10
CA PRO A 111 -4.78 -1.63 -22.02
C PRO A 111 -3.36 -2.20 -22.17
N VAL A 112 -2.40 -1.34 -22.43
CA VAL A 112 -0.98 -1.67 -22.32
C VAL A 112 -0.68 -2.02 -20.87
N GLY A 113 0.12 -3.05 -20.61
CA GLY A 113 0.55 -3.47 -19.27
C GLY A 113 1.54 -2.48 -18.65
N ILE A 114 1.08 -1.27 -18.37
CA ILE A 114 1.90 -0.14 -17.94
C ILE A 114 2.66 -0.47 -16.65
N GLY A 115 1.97 -0.99 -15.64
CA GLY A 115 2.61 -1.35 -14.37
C GLY A 115 3.61 -2.51 -14.52
N ARG A 116 3.35 -3.44 -15.45
CA ARG A 116 4.27 -4.55 -15.76
C ARG A 116 5.56 -4.05 -16.42
N LEU A 117 5.45 -3.05 -17.30
CA LEU A 117 6.59 -2.38 -17.92
C LEU A 117 7.36 -1.49 -16.95
N GLU A 118 6.67 -0.76 -16.05
CA GLU A 118 7.28 0.00 -14.96
C GLU A 118 8.09 -0.92 -14.04
N ARG A 119 7.50 -2.05 -13.63
CA ARG A 119 8.20 -3.08 -12.86
C ARG A 119 9.44 -3.58 -13.59
N PHE A 120 9.33 -3.92 -14.88
CA PHE A 120 10.44 -4.43 -15.66
C PHE A 120 11.61 -3.44 -15.68
N ALA A 121 11.36 -2.15 -15.96
CA ALA A 121 12.40 -1.13 -15.99
C ALA A 121 13.08 -0.96 -14.62
N ALA A 122 12.29 -1.02 -13.53
CA ALA A 122 12.81 -0.91 -12.17
C ALA A 122 13.64 -2.13 -11.75
N ASP A 123 13.17 -3.34 -12.07
CA ASP A 123 13.90 -4.58 -11.79
C ASP A 123 15.23 -4.63 -12.58
N TYR A 124 15.22 -4.20 -13.84
CA TYR A 124 16.44 -4.07 -14.65
C TYR A 124 17.46 -3.13 -13.98
N ALA A 125 17.04 -1.93 -13.58
CA ALA A 125 17.93 -0.95 -12.96
C ALA A 125 18.52 -1.45 -11.62
N MET A 126 17.79 -2.27 -10.87
CA MET A 126 18.26 -2.84 -9.60
C MET A 126 19.20 -4.04 -9.74
N THR A 127 19.20 -4.70 -10.91
CA THR A 127 19.98 -5.93 -11.13
C THR A 127 21.15 -5.72 -12.09
N GLU A 128 20.96 -4.99 -13.17
CA GLU A 128 21.90 -4.81 -14.24
C GLU A 128 22.27 -3.34 -14.51
N GLY A 129 21.40 -2.41 -14.13
CA GLY A 129 21.55 -0.98 -14.33
C GLY A 129 22.20 -0.25 -13.16
N THR A 130 21.96 1.05 -13.12
CA THR A 130 22.45 1.95 -12.07
C THR A 130 21.31 2.77 -11.47
N VAL A 131 21.47 3.18 -10.21
CA VAL A 131 20.56 4.09 -9.52
C VAL A 131 21.33 5.34 -9.15
N SER A 132 21.07 6.44 -9.85
CA SER A 132 21.68 7.75 -9.54
C SER A 132 21.24 8.26 -8.17
N ALA A 133 22.17 8.86 -7.44
CA ALA A 133 21.99 9.51 -6.14
C ALA A 133 22.36 11.01 -6.22
N GLU A 134 22.12 11.66 -7.35
CA GLU A 134 22.43 13.07 -7.51
C GLU A 134 21.50 13.96 -6.68
N THR A 135 22.09 14.95 -6.03
CA THR A 135 21.42 15.97 -5.22
C THR A 135 21.93 17.35 -5.59
N ALA A 136 21.11 18.39 -5.36
CA ALA A 136 21.56 19.76 -5.45
C ALA A 136 22.59 20.07 -4.35
N ALA A 137 23.28 21.22 -4.47
CA ALA A 137 24.17 21.71 -3.43
C ALA A 137 23.43 21.88 -2.09
N PRO A 138 24.08 21.63 -0.94
CA PRO A 138 23.45 21.81 0.36
C PRO A 138 22.91 23.23 0.55
N THR A 139 21.64 23.34 0.94
CA THR A 139 20.97 24.62 1.22
C THR A 139 21.16 25.13 2.64
N GLY A 140 21.60 24.27 3.55
CA GLY A 140 21.63 24.53 5.01
C GLY A 140 20.29 24.34 5.69
N LYS A 141 19.19 24.09 4.95
CA LYS A 141 17.86 23.83 5.49
C LYS A 141 17.72 22.40 5.98
N LYS A 142 16.88 22.21 7.01
CA LYS A 142 16.65 20.91 7.65
C LYS A 142 15.17 20.55 7.66
N ALA A 143 14.87 19.27 7.47
CA ALA A 143 13.50 18.77 7.60
C ALA A 143 13.45 17.50 8.45
N ALA A 144 12.45 17.44 9.34
CA ALA A 144 12.06 16.22 10.03
C ALA A 144 10.85 15.59 9.34
N VAL A 145 10.93 14.29 9.08
CA VAL A 145 9.85 13.51 8.46
C VAL A 145 9.38 12.45 9.45
N VAL A 146 8.12 12.48 9.84
CA VAL A 146 7.51 11.56 10.79
C VAL A 146 6.85 10.40 10.05
N GLY A 147 7.46 9.23 10.12
CA GLY A 147 7.04 8.00 9.46
C GLY A 147 7.77 7.75 8.13
N SER A 148 8.23 6.51 7.96
CA SER A 148 8.96 6.03 6.79
C SER A 148 8.08 5.25 5.81
N GLY A 149 6.77 5.47 5.82
CA GLY A 149 5.86 4.94 4.80
C GLY A 149 6.05 5.64 3.45
N PRO A 150 5.28 5.25 2.41
CA PRO A 150 5.43 5.79 1.05
C PRO A 150 5.39 7.32 0.97
N ALA A 151 4.53 7.98 1.75
CA ALA A 151 4.45 9.45 1.80
C ALA A 151 5.73 10.07 2.36
N GLY A 152 6.20 9.59 3.53
CA GLY A 152 7.41 10.09 4.18
C GLY A 152 8.66 9.84 3.36
N LEU A 153 8.83 8.64 2.81
CA LEU A 153 9.97 8.31 1.96
C LEU A 153 10.03 9.18 0.70
N THR A 154 8.88 9.46 0.08
CA THR A 154 8.82 10.33 -1.11
C THR A 154 9.13 11.77 -0.76
N CYS A 155 8.53 12.31 0.31
CA CYS A 155 8.81 13.66 0.80
C CYS A 155 10.31 13.82 1.14
N ALA A 156 10.87 12.87 1.89
CA ALA A 156 12.28 12.88 2.27
C ALA A 156 13.22 12.84 1.05
N ALA A 157 12.92 11.99 0.07
CA ALA A 157 13.74 11.88 -1.14
C ALA A 157 13.69 13.16 -1.98
N ASP A 158 12.52 13.79 -2.14
CA ASP A 158 12.39 15.01 -2.95
C ASP A 158 13.08 16.20 -2.26
N LEU A 159 12.97 16.35 -0.95
CA LEU A 159 13.69 17.38 -0.18
C LEU A 159 15.22 17.16 -0.21
N ALA A 160 15.67 15.92 -0.05
CA ALA A 160 17.11 15.60 -0.12
C ALA A 160 17.68 15.89 -1.51
N ARG A 161 16.95 15.59 -2.60
CA ARG A 161 17.37 15.97 -3.96
C ARG A 161 17.50 17.49 -4.12
N ALA A 162 16.68 18.27 -3.42
CA ALA A 162 16.75 19.72 -3.40
C ALA A 162 17.87 20.29 -2.48
N GLY A 163 18.71 19.43 -1.90
CA GLY A 163 19.86 19.83 -1.09
C GLY A 163 19.55 20.06 0.40
N TRP A 164 18.42 19.58 0.90
CA TRP A 164 18.06 19.66 2.32
C TRP A 164 18.71 18.55 3.15
N ASP A 165 19.04 18.82 4.43
CA ASP A 165 19.38 17.79 5.41
C ASP A 165 18.10 17.19 6.00
N VAL A 166 17.81 15.93 5.67
CA VAL A 166 16.55 15.29 6.01
C VAL A 166 16.74 14.13 6.96
N THR A 167 15.99 14.15 8.07
CA THR A 167 15.91 13.04 9.02
C THR A 167 14.49 12.46 9.08
N VAL A 168 14.37 11.17 8.82
CA VAL A 168 13.12 10.41 8.93
C VAL A 168 13.09 9.70 10.28
N TYR A 169 12.03 9.92 11.06
CA TYR A 169 11.77 9.25 12.34
C TYR A 169 10.72 8.16 12.15
N GLU A 170 11.12 6.92 12.37
CA GLU A 170 10.26 5.73 12.21
C GLU A 170 9.98 5.08 13.57
N ALA A 171 8.73 4.84 13.87
CA ALA A 171 8.31 4.24 15.13
C ALA A 171 8.73 2.77 15.27
N LEU A 172 8.77 2.03 14.16
CA LEU A 172 9.14 0.62 14.14
C LEU A 172 10.66 0.43 14.03
N HIS A 173 11.12 -0.79 14.25
CA HIS A 173 12.54 -1.17 14.15
C HIS A 173 13.03 -1.29 12.70
N THR A 174 12.12 -1.31 11.73
CA THR A 174 12.42 -1.42 10.30
C THR A 174 11.66 -0.33 9.53
N PRO A 175 12.33 0.46 8.67
CA PRO A 175 11.68 1.49 7.88
C PRO A 175 10.89 0.88 6.72
N GLY A 176 9.88 1.62 6.22
CA GLY A 176 9.05 1.25 5.08
C GLY A 176 7.55 1.25 5.37
N GLY A 177 7.15 1.34 6.65
CA GLY A 177 5.73 1.36 7.03
C GLY A 177 4.96 0.17 6.45
N VAL A 178 3.79 0.42 5.87
CA VAL A 178 2.92 -0.62 5.30
C VAL A 178 3.59 -1.48 4.23
N LEU A 179 4.63 -1.00 3.55
CA LEU A 179 5.41 -1.78 2.58
C LEU A 179 6.14 -2.95 3.25
N MET A 180 6.52 -2.79 4.52
CA MET A 180 7.20 -3.82 5.30
C MET A 180 6.26 -4.67 6.14
N TYR A 181 5.34 -4.06 6.89
CA TYR A 181 4.49 -4.81 7.81
C TYR A 181 3.17 -5.29 7.18
N GLY A 182 2.63 -4.57 6.18
CA GLY A 182 1.27 -4.80 5.68
C GLY A 182 1.23 -5.67 4.42
N ILE A 183 1.99 -5.33 3.40
CA ILE A 183 1.95 -6.05 2.11
C ILE A 183 2.77 -7.34 2.22
N PRO A 184 2.23 -8.52 1.84
CA PRO A 184 2.94 -9.80 1.98
C PRO A 184 4.18 -9.93 1.12
N GLU A 185 5.13 -10.76 1.58
CA GLU A 185 6.37 -11.08 0.88
C GLU A 185 6.13 -11.56 -0.55
N PHE A 186 5.12 -12.39 -0.76
CA PHE A 186 4.78 -12.96 -2.08
C PHE A 186 4.18 -11.96 -3.07
N ARG A 187 3.82 -10.74 -2.62
CA ARG A 187 3.41 -9.59 -3.47
C ARG A 187 4.49 -8.54 -3.58
N LEU A 188 5.21 -8.30 -2.50
CA LEU A 188 6.23 -7.27 -2.40
C LEU A 188 7.40 -7.78 -1.54
N PRO A 189 8.44 -8.35 -2.17
CA PRO A 189 9.61 -8.86 -1.46
C PRO A 189 10.28 -7.79 -0.59
N LYS A 190 10.55 -8.11 0.68
CA LYS A 190 11.09 -7.14 1.64
C LYS A 190 12.51 -6.69 1.31
N ALA A 191 13.29 -7.58 0.70
CA ALA A 191 14.62 -7.24 0.20
C ALA A 191 14.58 -6.15 -0.90
N LEU A 192 13.54 -6.15 -1.73
CA LEU A 192 13.33 -5.11 -2.75
C LEU A 192 12.94 -3.77 -2.10
N VAL A 193 12.03 -3.79 -1.12
CA VAL A 193 11.68 -2.59 -0.35
C VAL A 193 12.90 -1.99 0.32
N GLN A 194 13.76 -2.83 0.91
CA GLN A 194 15.00 -2.37 1.53
C GLN A 194 15.95 -1.73 0.51
N LYS A 195 16.09 -2.30 -0.69
CA LYS A 195 16.90 -1.68 -1.78
C LYS A 195 16.39 -0.30 -2.17
N GLU A 196 15.06 -0.12 -2.29
CA GLU A 196 14.48 1.22 -2.59
C GLU A 196 14.77 2.21 -1.45
N ILE A 197 14.67 1.79 -0.20
CA ILE A 197 15.01 2.63 0.96
C ILE A 197 16.51 2.97 0.98
N ASP A 198 17.37 2.02 0.67
CA ASP A 198 18.82 2.24 0.60
C ASP A 198 19.18 3.22 -0.52
N ASN A 199 18.45 3.22 -1.64
CA ASN A 199 18.59 4.25 -2.67
C ASN A 199 18.21 5.65 -2.17
N ILE A 200 17.22 5.76 -1.29
CA ILE A 200 16.86 7.04 -0.65
C ILE A 200 17.97 7.45 0.36
N ARG A 201 18.52 6.51 1.12
CA ARG A 201 19.67 6.79 2.02
C ARG A 201 20.90 7.33 1.27
N LYS A 202 21.15 6.85 0.04
CA LYS A 202 22.25 7.35 -0.80
C LYS A 202 22.10 8.84 -1.16
N LEU A 203 20.88 9.40 -1.10
CA LEU A 203 20.64 10.84 -1.24
C LEU A 203 21.04 11.66 0.01
N GLY A 204 21.55 11.02 1.06
CA GLY A 204 21.89 11.66 2.33
C GLY A 204 20.80 11.61 3.39
N VAL A 205 19.64 11.00 3.10
CA VAL A 205 18.53 10.90 4.06
C VAL A 205 18.93 10.02 5.24
N LYS A 206 18.82 10.56 6.46
CA LYS A 206 19.01 9.83 7.71
C LYS A 206 17.68 9.18 8.10
N ILE A 207 17.72 7.93 8.56
CA ILE A 207 16.52 7.23 9.06
C ILE A 207 16.80 6.72 10.46
N VAL A 208 16.06 7.24 11.44
CA VAL A 208 16.12 6.86 12.86
C VAL A 208 14.93 5.98 13.17
N THR A 209 15.19 4.71 13.42
CA THR A 209 14.16 3.72 13.80
C THR A 209 13.95 3.69 15.32
N ASN A 210 12.84 3.06 15.78
CA ASN A 210 12.43 3.03 17.19
C ASN A 210 12.21 4.43 17.79
N ALA A 211 11.90 5.40 16.97
CA ALA A 211 11.66 6.80 17.33
C ALA A 211 10.18 7.15 17.19
N VAL A 212 9.43 7.03 18.29
CA VAL A 212 7.99 7.29 18.31
C VAL A 212 7.75 8.78 18.57
N VAL A 213 7.53 9.55 17.49
CA VAL A 213 7.15 10.97 17.61
C VAL A 213 5.78 11.07 18.31
N GLY A 214 5.70 11.95 19.32
CA GLY A 214 4.59 12.03 20.28
C GLY A 214 4.84 11.21 21.57
N ARG A 215 6.00 10.54 21.68
CA ARG A 215 6.44 9.84 22.90
C ARG A 215 7.89 10.14 23.24
N ALA A 216 8.81 9.87 22.33
CA ALA A 216 10.23 10.12 22.52
C ALA A 216 10.59 11.60 22.26
N MET A 217 9.85 12.24 21.37
CA MET A 217 9.93 13.65 21.02
C MET A 217 8.58 14.09 20.45
N THR A 218 8.28 15.38 20.52
CA THR A 218 7.05 15.98 19.97
C THR A 218 7.33 16.68 18.64
N VAL A 219 6.28 17.10 17.92
CA VAL A 219 6.41 17.92 16.71
C VAL A 219 7.02 19.30 17.03
N GLU A 220 6.68 19.87 18.19
CA GLU A 220 7.23 21.13 18.69
C GLU A 220 8.74 21.02 18.94
N GLU A 221 9.17 20.00 19.68
CA GLU A 221 10.59 19.76 19.95
C GLU A 221 11.40 19.57 18.66
N LEU A 222 10.84 18.89 17.63
CA LEU A 222 11.49 18.77 16.33
C LEU A 222 11.68 20.16 15.64
N LEU A 223 10.73 21.08 15.77
CA LEU A 223 10.88 22.45 15.28
C LEU A 223 11.91 23.24 16.11
N GLU A 224 11.88 23.12 17.44
CA GLU A 224 12.82 23.76 18.36
C GLU A 224 14.28 23.28 18.17
N GLU A 225 14.49 22.04 17.72
CA GLU A 225 15.79 21.49 17.33
C GLU A 225 16.35 22.11 16.03
N GLY A 226 15.63 23.05 15.44
CA GLY A 226 16.07 23.81 14.27
C GLY A 226 15.75 23.15 12.92
N ASN A 227 14.71 22.32 12.87
CA ASN A 227 14.15 21.91 11.59
C ASN A 227 13.29 23.05 11.00
N ASP A 228 13.55 23.43 9.76
CA ASP A 228 12.79 24.44 9.01
C ASP A 228 11.38 23.95 8.63
N ALA A 229 11.19 22.63 8.59
CA ALA A 229 9.89 22.01 8.32
C ALA A 229 9.75 20.63 8.98
N VAL A 230 8.52 20.28 9.36
CA VAL A 230 8.14 18.94 9.81
C VAL A 230 7.05 18.39 8.90
N PHE A 231 7.27 17.22 8.30
CA PHE A 231 6.27 16.50 7.55
C PHE A 231 5.71 15.33 8.35
N VAL A 232 4.38 15.25 8.53
CA VAL A 232 3.71 14.17 9.25
C VAL A 232 3.11 13.18 8.26
N GLY A 233 3.77 12.04 8.09
CA GLY A 233 3.36 10.90 7.26
C GLY A 233 3.17 9.63 8.08
N SER A 234 2.60 9.73 9.29
CA SER A 234 2.46 8.64 10.26
C SER A 234 1.48 7.53 9.85
N GLY A 235 0.76 7.70 8.75
CA GLY A 235 -0.16 6.72 8.20
C GLY A 235 -1.43 6.49 9.02
N ALA A 236 -2.12 5.37 8.74
CA ALA A 236 -3.32 4.91 9.44
C ALA A 236 -3.10 3.46 9.91
N GLY A 237 -2.61 3.30 11.11
CA GLY A 237 -2.24 2.00 11.68
C GLY A 237 -3.17 1.49 12.79
N LEU A 238 -4.17 2.28 13.23
CA LEU A 238 -5.12 1.86 14.25
C LEU A 238 -6.24 1.03 13.63
N PRO A 239 -6.35 -0.28 13.92
CA PRO A 239 -7.35 -1.14 13.30
C PRO A 239 -8.76 -0.80 13.77
N ASN A 240 -9.72 -0.90 12.86
CA ASN A 240 -11.14 -0.82 13.18
C ASN A 240 -11.70 -2.22 13.47
N PHE A 241 -12.59 -2.29 14.46
CA PHE A 241 -13.36 -3.48 14.83
C PHE A 241 -14.84 -3.24 14.58
N GLN A 242 -15.63 -4.32 14.45
CA GLN A 242 -17.07 -4.23 14.19
C GLN A 242 -17.87 -3.87 15.45
N LYS A 243 -17.27 -3.97 16.64
CA LYS A 243 -17.88 -3.81 17.95
C LYS A 243 -18.98 -4.85 18.20
N ILE A 244 -18.71 -6.09 17.82
CA ILE A 244 -19.56 -7.25 18.08
C ILE A 244 -19.04 -8.08 19.25
N PRO A 245 -19.90 -8.86 19.92
CA PRO A 245 -19.46 -9.75 20.99
C PRO A 245 -18.39 -10.73 20.52
N GLY A 246 -17.39 -10.99 21.37
CA GLY A 246 -16.35 -11.99 21.14
C GLY A 246 -15.10 -11.49 20.40
N GLU A 247 -15.00 -10.20 20.04
CA GLU A 247 -13.81 -9.66 19.37
C GLU A 247 -12.53 -9.66 20.24
N SER A 248 -12.64 -9.93 21.55
CA SER A 248 -11.52 -10.08 22.48
C SER A 248 -11.09 -11.53 22.73
N LEU A 249 -11.71 -12.51 22.09
CA LEU A 249 -11.37 -13.93 22.24
C LEU A 249 -9.97 -14.21 21.66
N CYS A 250 -9.30 -15.22 22.23
CA CYS A 250 -8.05 -15.76 21.69
C CYS A 250 -8.31 -16.37 20.30
N GLY A 251 -7.51 -15.95 19.32
CA GLY A 251 -7.70 -16.33 17.89
C GLY A 251 -8.42 -15.27 17.07
N VAL A 252 -8.83 -14.14 17.68
CA VAL A 252 -9.25 -12.95 16.93
C VAL A 252 -8.07 -11.99 16.78
N TYR A 253 -7.79 -11.62 15.53
CA TYR A 253 -6.74 -10.68 15.17
C TYR A 253 -7.32 -9.51 14.36
N SER A 254 -6.77 -8.33 14.52
CA SER A 254 -6.86 -7.36 13.44
C SER A 254 -5.95 -7.78 12.28
N ALA A 255 -6.30 -7.40 11.04
CA ALA A 255 -5.42 -7.67 9.91
C ALA A 255 -4.04 -7.03 10.06
N ASN A 256 -3.97 -5.83 10.67
CA ASN A 256 -2.69 -5.19 10.98
C ASN A 256 -1.81 -6.05 11.88
N GLU A 257 -2.35 -6.57 12.98
CA GLU A 257 -1.59 -7.45 13.88
C GLU A 257 -1.15 -8.73 13.17
N PHE A 258 -2.09 -9.39 12.49
CA PHE A 258 -1.84 -10.63 11.79
C PHE A 258 -0.75 -10.48 10.72
N LEU A 259 -0.87 -9.47 9.86
CA LEU A 259 0.10 -9.21 8.81
C LEU A 259 1.45 -8.70 9.34
N THR A 260 1.47 -7.92 10.42
CA THR A 260 2.72 -7.51 11.07
C THR A 260 3.51 -8.71 11.59
N ARG A 261 2.84 -9.66 12.25
CA ARG A 261 3.48 -10.91 12.70
C ARG A 261 4.06 -11.71 11.53
N ILE A 262 3.32 -11.81 10.45
CA ILE A 262 3.74 -12.59 9.27
C ILE A 262 4.85 -11.88 8.51
N ASN A 263 4.66 -10.61 8.14
CA ASN A 263 5.54 -9.92 7.20
C ASN A 263 6.77 -9.32 7.89
N LEU A 264 6.57 -8.49 8.92
CA LEU A 264 7.65 -7.80 9.62
C LEU A 264 8.41 -8.74 10.55
N MET A 265 7.67 -9.57 11.32
CA MET A 265 8.23 -10.51 12.29
C MET A 265 8.51 -11.89 11.71
N ARG A 266 8.23 -12.10 10.42
CA ARG A 266 8.50 -13.34 9.67
C ARG A 266 7.96 -14.61 10.31
N ALA A 267 6.75 -14.57 10.89
CA ALA A 267 6.15 -15.70 11.59
C ALA A 267 6.03 -16.99 10.73
N TYR A 268 6.03 -16.84 9.40
CA TYR A 268 6.00 -17.99 8.48
C TYR A 268 7.31 -18.80 8.42
N THR A 269 8.39 -18.30 9.03
CA THR A 269 9.68 -19.01 9.16
C THR A 269 9.96 -19.47 10.59
N PHE A 270 8.95 -19.41 11.49
CA PHE A 270 9.11 -19.94 12.85
C PHE A 270 9.55 -21.43 12.82
N PRO A 271 10.55 -21.88 13.60
CA PRO A 271 11.24 -21.19 14.70
C PRO A 271 12.54 -20.45 14.31
N GLU A 272 12.86 -20.29 13.02
CA GLU A 272 14.05 -19.53 12.59
C GLU A 272 13.97 -18.06 13.04
N HIS A 273 12.74 -17.52 13.12
CA HIS A 273 12.42 -16.24 13.73
C HIS A 273 11.51 -16.45 14.94
N ASP A 274 11.71 -15.66 15.99
CA ASP A 274 11.15 -15.91 17.32
C ASP A 274 9.65 -15.65 17.47
N THR A 275 8.98 -15.08 16.47
CA THR A 275 7.57 -14.71 16.57
C THR A 275 6.68 -15.80 16.02
N PRO A 276 5.92 -16.54 16.87
CA PRO A 276 4.91 -17.48 16.41
C PRO A 276 3.62 -16.73 16.01
N VAL A 277 2.88 -17.34 15.09
CA VAL A 277 1.47 -17.00 14.86
C VAL A 277 0.64 -18.28 14.95
N LYS A 278 -0.37 -18.26 15.81
CA LYS A 278 -1.31 -19.39 15.89
C LYS A 278 -2.41 -19.18 14.87
N VAL A 279 -2.45 -20.03 13.87
CA VAL A 279 -3.51 -20.08 12.87
C VAL A 279 -4.23 -21.43 13.04
N GLY A 280 -5.55 -21.38 13.22
CA GLY A 280 -6.36 -22.61 13.29
C GLY A 280 -6.51 -23.27 11.92
N GLN A 281 -7.17 -24.41 11.88
CA GLN A 281 -7.44 -25.11 10.63
C GLN A 281 -8.43 -24.34 9.74
N ARG A 282 -9.41 -23.64 10.34
CA ARG A 282 -10.45 -22.87 9.65
C ARG A 282 -10.34 -21.40 10.04
N VAL A 283 -10.14 -20.57 9.05
CA VAL A 283 -9.94 -19.13 9.23
C VAL A 283 -11.02 -18.35 8.50
N ALA A 284 -11.65 -17.40 9.19
CA ALA A 284 -12.49 -16.40 8.55
C ALA A 284 -11.76 -15.05 8.49
N VAL A 285 -11.72 -14.45 7.30
CA VAL A 285 -11.22 -13.08 7.11
C VAL A 285 -12.40 -12.17 6.78
N ILE A 286 -12.66 -11.19 7.65
CA ILE A 286 -13.80 -10.26 7.51
C ILE A 286 -13.35 -9.04 6.73
N GLY A 287 -13.84 -8.88 5.51
CA GLY A 287 -13.53 -7.74 4.65
C GLY A 287 -13.41 -8.11 3.18
N GLY A 288 -13.39 -7.11 2.31
CA GLY A 288 -13.34 -7.29 0.84
C GLY A 288 -12.28 -6.41 0.15
N GLY A 289 -11.36 -5.80 0.91
CA GLY A 289 -10.27 -4.97 0.37
C GLY A 289 -8.97 -5.74 0.15
N ASN A 290 -7.94 -5.06 -0.35
CA ASN A 290 -6.62 -5.67 -0.58
C ASN A 290 -6.03 -6.27 0.70
N VAL A 291 -6.22 -5.63 1.85
CA VAL A 291 -5.74 -6.14 3.15
C VAL A 291 -6.42 -7.46 3.53
N ALA A 292 -7.71 -7.63 3.18
CA ALA A 292 -8.41 -8.89 3.39
C ALA A 292 -7.87 -10.00 2.48
N MET A 293 -7.58 -9.69 1.20
CA MET A 293 -6.91 -10.64 0.28
C MET A 293 -5.53 -11.03 0.80
N ASP A 294 -4.75 -10.07 1.26
CA ASP A 294 -3.42 -10.29 1.81
C ASP A 294 -3.46 -11.20 3.04
N ALA A 295 -4.35 -10.93 3.99
CA ALA A 295 -4.53 -11.73 5.20
C ALA A 295 -5.01 -13.16 4.88
N ALA A 296 -5.99 -13.30 3.97
CA ALA A 296 -6.52 -14.59 3.57
C ALA A 296 -5.47 -15.45 2.86
N ARG A 297 -4.71 -14.86 1.93
CA ARG A 297 -3.64 -15.55 1.21
C ARG A 297 -2.46 -15.91 2.11
N CYS A 298 -2.17 -15.09 3.13
CA CYS A 298 -1.20 -15.44 4.18
C CYS A 298 -1.68 -16.63 5.01
N ALA A 299 -2.93 -16.63 5.49
CA ALA A 299 -3.49 -17.73 6.26
C ALA A 299 -3.52 -19.04 5.46
N ARG A 300 -3.83 -18.96 4.16
CA ARG A 300 -3.80 -20.12 3.25
C ARG A 300 -2.40 -20.73 3.15
N ARG A 301 -1.37 -19.91 3.03
CA ARG A 301 0.05 -20.35 2.99
C ARG A 301 0.53 -20.97 4.30
N LEU A 302 -0.11 -20.61 5.41
CA LEU A 302 0.12 -21.22 6.72
C LEU A 302 -0.68 -22.54 6.92
N GLY A 303 -1.36 -23.02 5.89
CA GLY A 303 -2.02 -24.32 5.84
C GLY A 303 -3.50 -24.33 6.21
N ALA A 304 -4.11 -23.16 6.43
CA ALA A 304 -5.52 -23.07 6.81
C ALA A 304 -6.48 -23.25 5.61
N ASP A 305 -7.70 -23.72 5.91
CA ASP A 305 -8.87 -23.56 5.06
C ASP A 305 -9.48 -22.18 5.34
N VAL A 306 -9.52 -21.31 4.32
CA VAL A 306 -9.80 -19.89 4.51
C VAL A 306 -11.08 -19.47 3.81
N SER A 307 -11.94 -18.76 4.55
CA SER A 307 -13.13 -18.10 4.01
C SER A 307 -13.02 -16.58 4.16
N ILE A 308 -13.20 -15.84 3.06
CA ILE A 308 -13.47 -14.42 3.10
C ILE A 308 -14.95 -14.21 3.38
N VAL A 309 -15.26 -13.41 4.39
CA VAL A 309 -16.63 -13.04 4.77
C VAL A 309 -16.85 -11.57 4.43
N TYR A 310 -17.72 -11.31 3.45
CA TYR A 310 -17.96 -9.96 2.96
C TYR A 310 -19.45 -9.63 2.86
N ARG A 311 -19.84 -8.50 3.44
CA ARG A 311 -21.23 -8.07 3.58
C ARG A 311 -21.93 -7.62 2.27
N ARG A 312 -21.18 -7.47 1.18
CA ARG A 312 -21.68 -7.09 -0.14
C ARG A 312 -21.37 -8.19 -1.16
N SER A 313 -21.69 -7.94 -2.43
CA SER A 313 -21.34 -8.86 -3.51
C SER A 313 -19.90 -8.65 -4.00
N GLU A 314 -19.45 -9.53 -4.86
CA GLU A 314 -18.11 -9.45 -5.45
C GLU A 314 -17.93 -8.18 -6.29
N ALA A 315 -19.00 -7.70 -6.94
CA ALA A 315 -18.96 -6.49 -7.75
C ALA A 315 -18.60 -5.22 -6.94
N GLU A 316 -18.92 -5.20 -5.65
CA GLU A 316 -18.61 -4.10 -4.75
C GLU A 316 -17.28 -4.29 -3.96
N MET A 317 -16.51 -5.33 -4.25
CA MET A 317 -15.23 -5.51 -3.60
C MET A 317 -14.23 -4.44 -4.03
N PRO A 318 -13.60 -3.71 -3.07
CA PRO A 318 -12.59 -2.70 -3.39
C PRO A 318 -11.20 -3.29 -3.64
N ALA A 319 -11.01 -4.60 -3.49
CA ALA A 319 -9.74 -5.26 -3.77
C ALA A 319 -9.43 -5.24 -5.27
N ARG A 320 -8.14 -5.26 -5.62
CA ARG A 320 -7.68 -5.44 -7.00
C ARG A 320 -8.23 -6.74 -7.58
N LYS A 321 -8.70 -6.68 -8.83
CA LYS A 321 -9.26 -7.86 -9.52
C LYS A 321 -8.26 -9.01 -9.61
N GLU A 322 -7.00 -8.71 -9.84
CA GLU A 322 -5.90 -9.68 -9.88
C GLU A 322 -5.74 -10.39 -8.53
N GLU A 323 -5.81 -9.67 -7.40
CA GLU A 323 -5.70 -10.26 -6.06
C GLU A 323 -6.90 -11.15 -5.70
N VAL A 324 -8.10 -10.76 -6.13
CA VAL A 324 -9.29 -11.60 -5.98
C VAL A 324 -9.18 -12.87 -6.82
N HIS A 325 -8.66 -12.75 -8.05
CA HIS A 325 -8.43 -13.89 -8.93
C HIS A 325 -7.42 -14.87 -8.32
N HIS A 326 -6.27 -14.36 -7.87
CA HIS A 326 -5.26 -15.17 -7.21
C HIS A 326 -5.79 -15.87 -5.96
N ALA A 327 -6.58 -15.18 -5.13
CA ALA A 327 -7.17 -15.76 -3.93
C ALA A 327 -8.10 -16.96 -4.27
N LYS A 328 -8.91 -16.84 -5.34
CA LYS A 328 -9.77 -17.92 -5.81
C LYS A 328 -8.96 -19.12 -6.33
N GLU A 329 -7.94 -18.88 -7.13
CA GLU A 329 -7.07 -19.93 -7.65
C GLU A 329 -6.29 -20.66 -6.54
N GLU A 330 -5.96 -19.96 -5.45
CA GLU A 330 -5.32 -20.51 -4.26
C GLU A 330 -6.29 -21.30 -3.35
N GLY A 331 -7.56 -21.45 -3.74
CA GLY A 331 -8.58 -22.24 -3.06
C GLY A 331 -9.23 -21.52 -1.86
N ILE A 332 -9.21 -20.20 -1.81
CA ILE A 332 -9.89 -19.42 -0.78
C ILE A 332 -11.39 -19.34 -1.10
N HIS A 333 -12.24 -19.62 -0.12
CA HIS A 333 -13.69 -19.57 -0.24
C HIS A 333 -14.21 -18.14 -0.07
N PHE A 334 -15.17 -17.74 -0.90
CA PHE A 334 -15.77 -16.40 -0.82
C PHE A 334 -17.23 -16.50 -0.36
N ARG A 335 -17.50 -16.06 0.87
CA ARG A 335 -18.84 -15.94 1.45
C ARG A 335 -19.30 -14.50 1.32
N MET A 336 -19.87 -14.21 0.14
CA MET A 336 -20.45 -12.92 -0.16
C MET A 336 -21.80 -12.75 0.54
N LEU A 337 -22.28 -11.49 0.63
CA LEU A 337 -23.56 -11.17 1.27
C LEU A 337 -23.70 -11.80 2.66
N THR A 338 -22.60 -11.77 3.42
CA THR A 338 -22.53 -12.38 4.75
C THR A 338 -21.86 -11.40 5.72
N ASN A 339 -22.50 -11.17 6.87
CA ASN A 339 -21.98 -10.27 7.90
C ASN A 339 -21.96 -10.98 9.26
N PRO A 340 -20.85 -10.92 10.02
CA PRO A 340 -20.81 -11.48 11.37
C PRO A 340 -21.62 -10.62 12.36
N LYS A 341 -22.26 -11.30 13.33
CA LYS A 341 -23.01 -10.71 14.46
C LYS A 341 -22.31 -10.93 15.80
N ALA A 342 -21.62 -12.06 15.94
CA ALA A 342 -20.88 -12.41 17.15
C ALA A 342 -19.78 -13.43 16.83
N ILE A 343 -18.72 -13.43 17.61
CA ILE A 343 -17.68 -14.47 17.61
C ILE A 343 -17.89 -15.30 18.88
N LEU A 344 -17.95 -16.62 18.74
CA LEU A 344 -18.24 -17.56 19.82
C LEU A 344 -16.96 -18.23 20.31
N GLY A 345 -16.76 -18.23 21.62
CA GLY A 345 -15.64 -18.90 22.27
C GLY A 345 -15.97 -20.31 22.74
N ASP A 346 -14.92 -21.07 23.01
CA ASP A 346 -14.98 -22.30 23.80
C ASP A 346 -14.82 -21.97 25.31
N GLU A 347 -14.79 -23.00 26.15
CA GLU A 347 -14.60 -22.88 27.60
C GLU A 347 -13.25 -22.29 28.02
N ASN A 348 -12.25 -22.32 27.15
CA ASN A 348 -10.91 -21.78 27.37
C ASN A 348 -10.73 -20.36 26.79
N GLY A 349 -11.80 -19.77 26.22
CA GLY A 349 -11.77 -18.44 25.63
C GLY A 349 -11.15 -18.39 24.24
N PHE A 350 -11.00 -19.50 23.52
CA PHE A 350 -10.58 -19.55 22.13
C PHE A 350 -11.77 -19.53 21.17
N VAL A 351 -11.60 -18.96 20.00
CA VAL A 351 -12.61 -18.94 18.96
C VAL A 351 -12.96 -20.37 18.52
N ARG A 352 -14.27 -20.70 18.48
CA ARG A 352 -14.80 -21.96 17.97
C ARG A 352 -15.74 -21.81 16.78
N ALA A 353 -16.44 -20.67 16.68
CA ALA A 353 -17.37 -20.38 15.60
C ALA A 353 -17.65 -18.86 15.51
N MET A 354 -18.32 -18.47 14.45
CA MET A 354 -18.83 -17.12 14.25
C MET A 354 -20.30 -17.18 13.86
N THR A 355 -21.17 -16.45 14.56
CA THR A 355 -22.56 -16.25 14.15
C THR A 355 -22.61 -15.22 13.06
N CYS A 356 -23.15 -15.60 11.90
CA CYS A 356 -23.30 -14.76 10.72
C CYS A 356 -24.78 -14.59 10.38
N VAL A 357 -25.08 -13.55 9.56
CA VAL A 357 -26.37 -13.32 8.97
C VAL A 357 -26.20 -13.07 7.46
N GLU A 358 -27.13 -13.58 6.66
CA GLU A 358 -27.18 -13.26 5.23
C GLU A 358 -27.58 -11.79 5.03
N MET A 359 -27.05 -11.17 3.97
CA MET A 359 -27.31 -9.79 3.61
C MET A 359 -28.01 -9.70 2.28
N GLU A 360 -28.81 -8.67 2.11
CA GLU A 360 -29.37 -8.24 0.82
C GLU A 360 -28.82 -6.86 0.47
N LEU A 361 -28.68 -6.57 -0.82
CA LEU A 361 -28.24 -5.25 -1.29
C LEU A 361 -29.48 -4.38 -1.53
N GLY A 362 -29.59 -3.32 -0.76
CA GLY A 362 -30.59 -2.27 -0.96
C GLY A 362 -30.27 -1.37 -2.15
N GLU A 363 -31.01 -0.26 -2.26
CA GLU A 363 -30.80 0.73 -3.32
C GLU A 363 -29.41 1.37 -3.24
N PRO A 364 -28.84 1.78 -4.40
CA PRO A 364 -27.57 2.48 -4.44
C PRO A 364 -27.65 3.85 -3.73
N ASP A 365 -26.58 4.19 -2.98
CA ASP A 365 -26.39 5.55 -2.44
C ASP A 365 -26.00 6.53 -3.56
N GLU A 366 -25.86 7.83 -3.23
CA GLU A 366 -25.46 8.90 -4.17
C GLU A 366 -24.12 8.62 -4.88
N ARG A 367 -23.31 7.73 -4.32
CA ARG A 367 -22.03 7.26 -4.89
C ARG A 367 -22.17 5.94 -5.65
N GLY A 368 -23.40 5.48 -5.90
CA GLY A 368 -23.70 4.23 -6.59
C GLY A 368 -23.43 2.96 -5.78
N ARG A 369 -23.16 3.06 -4.47
CA ARG A 369 -22.86 1.92 -3.61
C ARG A 369 -24.13 1.42 -2.93
N ARG A 370 -24.43 0.14 -3.08
CA ARG A 370 -25.59 -0.51 -2.45
C ARG A 370 -25.34 -0.74 -0.97
N ARG A 371 -26.29 -0.32 -0.13
CA ARG A 371 -26.24 -0.56 1.31
C ARG A 371 -26.57 -2.02 1.62
N PRO A 372 -25.72 -2.77 2.34
CA PRO A 372 -26.08 -4.12 2.78
C PRO A 372 -27.09 -4.05 3.93
N VAL A 373 -28.16 -4.84 3.82
CA VAL A 373 -29.26 -4.94 4.80
C VAL A 373 -29.32 -6.39 5.30
N PRO A 374 -29.36 -6.64 6.63
CA PRO A 374 -29.52 -8.00 7.14
C PRO A 374 -30.85 -8.61 6.74
N LYS A 375 -30.83 -9.87 6.28
CA LYS A 375 -32.01 -10.65 5.98
C LYS A 375 -32.56 -11.28 7.26
N PRO A 376 -33.77 -10.96 7.71
CA PRO A 376 -34.31 -11.48 8.96
C PRO A 376 -34.40 -13.00 8.97
N GLY A 377 -34.03 -13.65 10.06
CA GLY A 377 -34.15 -15.08 10.26
C GLY A 377 -33.17 -15.94 9.44
N SER A 378 -32.10 -15.33 8.93
CA SER A 378 -31.05 -16.01 8.14
C SER A 378 -29.76 -16.25 8.93
N GLU A 379 -29.83 -16.18 10.26
CA GLU A 379 -28.66 -16.40 11.13
C GLU A 379 -28.19 -17.86 11.03
N PHE A 380 -26.86 -18.03 10.96
CA PHE A 380 -26.22 -19.35 10.97
C PHE A 380 -24.86 -19.30 11.68
N GLU A 381 -24.39 -20.45 12.15
CA GLU A 381 -23.02 -20.57 12.68
C GLU A 381 -22.04 -21.00 11.58
N LEU A 382 -20.93 -20.29 11.51
CA LEU A 382 -19.77 -20.64 10.69
C LEU A 382 -18.67 -21.16 11.62
N PRO A 383 -18.35 -22.47 11.61
CA PRO A 383 -17.27 -23.02 12.42
C PRO A 383 -15.91 -22.46 11.97
N VAL A 384 -15.20 -21.79 12.85
CA VAL A 384 -13.87 -21.19 12.61
C VAL A 384 -13.06 -21.22 13.90
N GLU A 385 -11.75 -21.23 13.80
CA GLU A 385 -10.82 -21.27 14.94
C GLU A 385 -9.97 -19.99 15.00
N THR A 386 -9.97 -19.23 13.90
CA THR A 386 -9.30 -17.92 13.82
C THR A 386 -10.16 -16.97 13.01
N VAL A 387 -10.24 -15.73 13.50
CA VAL A 387 -10.93 -14.63 12.83
C VAL A 387 -9.95 -13.48 12.61
N VAL A 388 -9.83 -13.00 11.38
CA VAL A 388 -9.02 -11.82 11.03
C VAL A 388 -9.93 -10.69 10.58
N VAL A 389 -9.95 -9.59 11.32
CA VAL A 389 -10.79 -8.42 11.04
C VAL A 389 -10.03 -7.45 10.12
N ALA A 390 -10.50 -7.30 8.88
CA ALA A 390 -9.87 -6.51 7.80
C ALA A 390 -10.83 -5.45 7.23
N ILE A 391 -11.42 -4.63 8.12
CA ILE A 391 -12.45 -3.61 7.77
C ILE A 391 -11.91 -2.18 7.71
N GLY A 392 -10.61 -2.03 7.60
CA GLY A 392 -9.91 -0.74 7.49
C GLY A 392 -9.26 -0.28 8.78
N ASN A 393 -8.51 0.81 8.65
CA ASN A 393 -7.73 1.41 9.72
C ASN A 393 -8.03 2.90 9.82
N SER A 394 -7.76 3.47 11.00
CA SER A 394 -7.83 4.90 11.29
C SER A 394 -6.43 5.44 11.64
N PRO A 395 -6.17 6.75 11.49
CA PRO A 395 -4.94 7.37 11.95
C PRO A 395 -4.73 7.17 13.45
N ASN A 396 -3.46 7.01 13.86
CA ASN A 396 -3.13 6.92 15.27
C ASN A 396 -3.37 8.29 15.96
N PRO A 397 -4.14 8.36 17.05
CA PRO A 397 -4.45 9.63 17.73
C PRO A 397 -3.26 10.25 18.48
N LEU A 398 -2.08 9.62 18.47
CA LEU A 398 -0.91 10.06 19.24
C LEU A 398 -0.47 11.47 18.84
N ILE A 399 -0.27 11.73 17.56
CA ILE A 399 0.14 13.05 17.06
C ILE A 399 -0.86 14.12 17.44
N LYS A 400 -2.16 13.88 17.23
CA LYS A 400 -3.23 14.80 17.68
C LYS A 400 -3.18 15.11 19.17
N LYS A 401 -2.93 14.11 20.02
CA LYS A 401 -2.88 14.27 21.49
C LYS A 401 -1.67 15.05 21.97
N THR A 402 -0.56 14.97 21.24
CA THR A 402 0.71 15.61 21.61
C THR A 402 0.99 16.91 20.85
N THR A 403 0.12 17.27 19.89
CA THR A 403 0.15 18.50 19.12
C THR A 403 -1.28 19.11 19.10
N PRO A 404 -1.75 19.70 20.22
CA PRO A 404 -3.17 20.09 20.39
C PRO A 404 -3.67 21.12 19.38
N ASP A 405 -2.80 21.98 18.88
CA ASP A 405 -3.07 23.04 17.90
C ASP A 405 -3.01 22.57 16.43
N LEU A 406 -2.72 21.27 16.20
CA LEU A 406 -2.79 20.68 14.88
C LEU A 406 -4.25 20.35 14.51
N PRO A 407 -4.83 21.00 13.48
CA PRO A 407 -6.21 20.75 13.08
C PRO A 407 -6.42 19.32 12.60
N THR A 408 -7.50 18.68 13.06
CA THR A 408 -7.86 17.32 12.66
C THR A 408 -9.36 17.17 12.46
N GLU A 409 -9.74 16.30 11.54
CA GLU A 409 -11.11 15.86 11.32
C GLU A 409 -11.66 15.05 12.51
N THR A 410 -12.98 14.90 12.57
CA THR A 410 -13.66 14.14 13.64
C THR A 410 -13.24 12.68 13.70
N TRP A 411 -12.88 12.08 12.56
CA TRP A 411 -12.41 10.70 12.44
C TRP A 411 -10.89 10.55 12.70
N GLY A 412 -10.18 11.64 12.99
CA GLY A 412 -8.78 11.65 13.41
C GLY A 412 -7.76 11.97 12.32
N GLY A 413 -8.17 12.18 11.06
CA GLY A 413 -7.28 12.61 9.97
C GLY A 413 -6.79 14.04 10.19
N ILE A 414 -5.53 14.32 9.85
CA ILE A 414 -4.96 15.68 9.90
C ILE A 414 -5.57 16.51 8.76
N THR A 415 -6.06 17.71 9.09
CA THR A 415 -6.60 18.65 8.09
C THR A 415 -5.48 19.36 7.36
N THR A 416 -5.52 19.31 6.02
CA THR A 416 -4.54 20.01 5.16
C THR A 416 -5.24 20.67 3.98
N ASP A 417 -4.52 21.63 3.33
CA ASP A 417 -4.87 22.05 1.98
C ASP A 417 -4.47 20.99 0.93
N GLU A 418 -4.68 21.28 -0.34
CA GLU A 418 -4.36 20.39 -1.48
C GLU A 418 -2.84 20.14 -1.67
N HIS A 419 -2.00 20.95 -1.02
CA HIS A 419 -0.55 20.89 -1.04
C HIS A 419 0.05 20.27 0.22
N GLY A 420 -0.78 19.83 1.17
CA GLY A 420 -0.34 19.21 2.41
C GLY A 420 0.04 20.19 3.53
N ARG A 421 -0.23 21.51 3.37
CA ARG A 421 -0.05 22.49 4.46
C ARG A 421 -1.10 22.28 5.52
N THR A 422 -0.69 22.19 6.78
CA THR A 422 -1.61 22.17 7.92
C THR A 422 -1.92 23.60 8.40
N GLY A 423 -2.83 23.75 9.37
CA GLY A 423 -3.05 25.04 10.02
C GLY A 423 -1.89 25.48 10.95
N LYS A 424 -0.91 24.60 11.22
CA LYS A 424 0.27 24.89 12.04
C LYS A 424 1.45 25.27 11.14
N LYS A 425 2.08 26.42 11.42
CA LYS A 425 3.22 26.93 10.66
C LYS A 425 4.37 25.92 10.64
N HIS A 426 5.02 25.73 9.47
CA HIS A 426 6.13 24.79 9.23
C HIS A 426 5.78 23.32 9.42
N VAL A 427 4.50 22.97 9.63
CA VAL A 427 4.03 21.60 9.74
C VAL A 427 3.18 21.23 8.54
N TYR A 428 3.57 20.15 7.88
CA TYR A 428 2.93 19.59 6.69
C TYR A 428 2.49 18.16 6.96
N ALA A 429 1.50 17.66 6.26
CA ALA A 429 1.06 16.28 6.41
C ALA A 429 0.59 15.69 5.08
N GLY A 430 0.64 14.36 4.98
CA GLY A 430 0.17 13.66 3.79
C GLY A 430 0.04 12.14 3.96
N GLY A 431 -0.51 11.51 2.92
CA GLY A 431 -0.80 10.08 2.93
C GLY A 431 -1.96 9.72 3.84
N ASP A 432 -1.96 8.49 4.35
CA ASP A 432 -3.09 7.95 5.11
C ASP A 432 -3.33 8.66 6.45
N ALA A 433 -2.39 9.44 6.95
CA ALA A 433 -2.58 10.32 8.11
C ALA A 433 -3.57 11.46 7.84
N VAL A 434 -3.78 11.81 6.56
CA VAL A 434 -4.69 12.85 6.08
C VAL A 434 -5.95 12.26 5.48
N THR A 435 -5.83 11.29 4.58
CA THR A 435 -6.95 10.78 3.77
C THR A 435 -7.59 9.50 4.32
N GLY A 436 -7.02 8.89 5.35
CA GLY A 436 -7.30 7.50 5.70
C GLY A 436 -6.59 6.54 4.74
N ALA A 437 -6.74 5.23 4.99
CA ALA A 437 -6.07 4.20 4.22
C ALA A 437 -6.43 4.25 2.73
N ALA A 438 -5.42 4.43 1.88
CA ALA A 438 -5.55 4.57 0.43
C ALA A 438 -4.55 3.66 -0.31
N THR A 439 -3.88 4.15 -1.35
CA THR A 439 -2.89 3.38 -2.11
C THR A 439 -1.49 3.95 -1.92
N VAL A 440 -0.47 3.10 -2.14
CA VAL A 440 0.94 3.50 -2.06
C VAL A 440 1.21 4.74 -2.91
N ILE A 441 0.79 4.74 -4.18
CA ILE A 441 1.05 5.85 -5.10
C ILE A 441 0.31 7.14 -4.73
N LEU A 442 -0.89 7.07 -4.14
CA LEU A 442 -1.59 8.24 -3.63
C LEU A 442 -0.87 8.86 -2.43
N ALA A 443 -0.38 8.01 -1.52
CA ALA A 443 0.44 8.46 -0.39
C ALA A 443 1.75 9.11 -0.87
N MET A 444 2.41 8.52 -1.88
CA MET A 444 3.59 9.11 -2.53
C MET A 444 3.27 10.48 -3.15
N GLY A 445 2.15 10.59 -3.86
CA GLY A 445 1.70 11.85 -4.46
C GLY A 445 1.47 12.95 -3.42
N ALA A 446 0.92 12.60 -2.26
CA ALA A 446 0.76 13.53 -1.14
C ALA A 446 2.12 13.98 -0.57
N GLY A 447 3.05 13.03 -0.37
CA GLY A 447 4.42 13.36 0.07
C GLY A 447 5.17 14.28 -0.90
N LYS A 448 5.01 14.04 -2.22
CA LYS A 448 5.59 14.88 -3.28
C LYS A 448 5.05 16.31 -3.26
N LYS A 449 3.73 16.47 -3.15
CA LYS A 449 3.09 17.78 -3.05
C LYS A 449 3.54 18.54 -1.81
N ALA A 450 3.62 17.87 -0.66
CA ALA A 450 4.09 18.46 0.57
C ALA A 450 5.57 18.88 0.48
N ALA A 451 6.44 18.09 -0.12
CA ALA A 451 7.83 18.45 -0.36
C ALA A 451 7.93 19.72 -1.21
N GLN A 452 7.15 19.81 -2.29
CA GLN A 452 7.11 21.01 -3.13
C GLN A 452 6.61 22.22 -2.34
N ALA A 453 5.56 22.08 -1.53
CA ALA A 453 5.04 23.16 -0.69
C ALA A 453 6.08 23.64 0.33
N ILE A 454 6.83 22.72 0.95
CA ILE A 454 7.94 23.05 1.87
C ILE A 454 8.99 23.90 1.15
N LEU A 455 9.43 23.49 -0.04
CA LEU A 455 10.42 24.23 -0.84
C LEU A 455 9.93 25.63 -1.24
N GLU A 456 8.67 25.76 -1.67
CA GLU A 456 8.07 27.03 -2.07
C GLU A 456 7.90 28.00 -0.90
N ASP A 457 7.48 27.51 0.27
CA ASP A 457 7.20 28.35 1.43
C ASP A 457 8.49 28.85 2.08
N THR A 458 9.50 27.98 2.19
CA THR A 458 10.81 28.37 2.72
C THR A 458 11.55 29.37 1.82
N ALA A 459 11.42 29.24 0.50
CA ALA A 459 12.00 30.23 -0.44
C ALA A 459 11.36 31.61 -0.36
N LYS A 460 10.12 31.73 0.16
CA LYS A 460 9.44 33.02 0.36
C LYS A 460 9.83 33.74 1.68
N GLU A 461 10.41 32.98 2.61
CA GLU A 461 10.86 33.53 3.91
C GLU A 461 12.30 34.04 3.86
N GLU A 462 13.03 33.83 2.79
CA GLU A 462 14.33 34.43 2.45
C GLU A 462 14.17 35.79 1.73
#